data_abc0acf9a65a347175b977b7823ea39c
#
_entry.id   abc0acf9a65a347175b977b7823ea39c
#
_cell.length_a   1.000
_cell.length_b   1.000
_cell.length_c   1.000
_cell.angle_alpha   90.00
_cell.angle_beta   90.00
_cell.angle_gamma   90.00
#
_symmetry.space_group_name_H-M   'P 1'
#
loop_
_entity.id
_entity.type
_entity.pdbx_description
1 polymer ?
#
loop_
_entity_poly.entity_id
_entity_poly.type
_entity_poly.pdbx_seq_one_letter_code
_entity_poly.pdbx_strand_id
1 'polypeptide(L)'
;MFYYIRITTKAKTEMKTLLIIVGKTTDKSVAKLTEDYISRIGHYIQFEVNVIPDLKNTSKLTEAQIKTAEGENIMKLLRPGDHVILLDEHGKEYRSVDFATKLNKLWSNSARRIVFIIGGPYGFSQKPVDAANESISLSKMTFSHQMVRLIFVEQLYRALTILNHEPYHHE
;
A
#
# COMPACT_ATOMS: atom_id res chain seq x y z
N MET A 1 14.22 -26.34 -10.10
CA MET A 1 12.91 -26.91 -9.72
C MET A 1 12.24 -25.90 -8.80
N PHE A 2 11.38 -25.01 -9.36
CA PHE A 2 10.70 -23.96 -8.60
C PHE A 2 9.46 -24.59 -7.98
N TYR A 3 9.40 -24.65 -6.64
CA TYR A 3 8.18 -24.99 -5.92
C TYR A 3 7.20 -23.84 -6.02
N TYR A 4 6.22 -23.95 -6.86
CA TYR A 4 5.11 -23.04 -6.97
C TYR A 4 4.13 -23.29 -5.82
N ILE A 5 4.13 -22.44 -4.82
CA ILE A 5 3.15 -22.49 -3.74
C ILE A 5 1.89 -21.79 -4.24
N ARG A 6 0.90 -22.57 -4.66
CA ARG A 6 -0.44 -22.05 -4.90
C ARG A 6 -0.98 -21.50 -3.58
N ILE A 7 -1.44 -20.25 -3.55
CA ILE A 7 -2.03 -19.67 -2.35
C ILE A 7 -3.24 -20.54 -1.94
N THR A 8 -3.10 -21.29 -0.85
CA THR A 8 -4.18 -22.12 -0.32
C THR A 8 -5.19 -21.25 0.43
N THR A 9 -6.43 -21.72 0.57
CA THR A 9 -7.50 -21.00 1.31
C THR A 9 -7.08 -20.66 2.75
N LYS A 10 -6.26 -21.49 3.39
CA LYS A 10 -5.71 -21.25 4.73
C LYS A 10 -4.69 -20.09 4.73
N ALA A 11 -3.78 -20.04 3.75
CA ALA A 11 -2.83 -18.95 3.60
C ALA A 11 -3.53 -17.59 3.34
N LYS A 12 -4.64 -17.60 2.59
CA LYS A 12 -5.47 -16.41 2.34
C LYS A 12 -5.96 -15.75 3.64
N THR A 13 -6.36 -16.53 4.63
CA THR A 13 -6.90 -16.03 5.91
C THR A 13 -5.80 -15.43 6.80
N GLU A 14 -4.55 -15.83 6.59
CA GLU A 14 -3.39 -15.39 7.37
C GLU A 14 -2.70 -14.15 6.79
N MET A 15 -2.92 -13.85 5.50
CA MET A 15 -2.29 -12.72 4.78
C MET A 15 -3.06 -11.41 5.00
N LYS A 16 -2.89 -10.81 6.17
CA LYS A 16 -3.53 -9.54 6.52
C LYS A 16 -2.73 -8.38 5.92
N THR A 17 -3.36 -7.64 5.05
CA THR A 17 -2.74 -6.46 4.40
C THR A 17 -3.64 -5.24 4.59
N LEU A 18 -3.05 -4.15 5.06
CA LEU A 18 -3.72 -2.88 5.26
C LEU A 18 -3.09 -1.83 4.33
N LEU A 19 -3.92 -1.04 3.68
CA LEU A 19 -3.53 0.19 3.02
C LEU A 19 -4.03 1.39 3.82
N ILE A 20 -3.14 2.24 4.29
CA ILE A 20 -3.47 3.52 4.92
C ILE A 20 -3.31 4.61 3.88
N ILE A 21 -4.32 5.45 3.73
CA ILE A 21 -4.35 6.58 2.79
C ILE A 21 -4.68 7.85 3.56
N VAL A 22 -3.92 8.92 3.32
CA VAL A 22 -4.24 10.26 3.85
C VAL A 22 -5.10 11.02 2.84
N GLY A 23 -6.27 11.49 3.30
CA GLY A 23 -7.25 12.21 2.48
C GLY A 23 -8.14 11.30 1.65
N LYS A 24 -9.30 11.81 1.26
CA LYS A 24 -10.25 11.10 0.41
C LYS A 24 -9.86 11.15 -1.07
N THR A 25 -10.22 10.14 -1.83
CA THR A 25 -10.19 10.19 -3.30
C THR A 25 -11.42 10.94 -3.78
N THR A 26 -11.23 12.11 -4.37
CA THR A 26 -12.31 13.01 -4.78
C THR A 26 -12.73 12.82 -6.24
N ASP A 27 -11.82 12.36 -7.10
CA ASP A 27 -12.15 11.99 -8.48
C ASP A 27 -12.97 10.70 -8.49
N LYS A 28 -14.21 10.79 -9.01
CA LYS A 28 -15.15 9.68 -9.03
C LYS A 28 -14.68 8.51 -9.89
N SER A 29 -14.00 8.77 -11.00
CA SER A 29 -13.50 7.74 -11.90
C SER A 29 -12.35 6.97 -11.26
N VAL A 30 -11.41 7.68 -10.63
CA VAL A 30 -10.31 7.09 -9.88
C VAL A 30 -10.83 6.29 -8.69
N ALA A 31 -11.80 6.83 -7.94
CA ALA A 31 -12.40 6.13 -6.80
C ALA A 31 -13.04 4.80 -7.23
N LYS A 32 -13.87 4.84 -8.28
CA LYS A 32 -14.54 3.64 -8.81
C LYS A 32 -13.56 2.57 -9.25
N LEU A 33 -12.53 2.93 -10.04
CA LEU A 33 -11.51 1.98 -10.48
C LEU A 33 -10.71 1.43 -9.31
N THR A 34 -10.40 2.26 -8.31
CA THR A 34 -9.71 1.83 -7.09
C THR A 34 -10.54 0.79 -6.33
N GLU A 35 -11.84 1.03 -6.15
CA GLU A 35 -12.78 0.10 -5.51
C GLU A 35 -12.88 -1.23 -6.27
N ASP A 36 -12.92 -1.19 -7.61
CA ASP A 36 -12.93 -2.40 -8.44
C ASP A 36 -11.68 -3.27 -8.19
N TYR A 37 -10.48 -2.67 -8.13
CA TYR A 37 -9.26 -3.42 -7.81
C TYR A 37 -9.22 -3.90 -6.36
N ILE A 38 -9.68 -3.11 -5.39
CA ILE A 38 -9.79 -3.54 -3.98
C ILE A 38 -10.70 -4.77 -3.87
N SER A 39 -11.83 -4.77 -4.56
CA SER A 39 -12.74 -5.91 -4.61
C SER A 39 -12.06 -7.17 -5.17
N ARG A 40 -11.31 -7.04 -6.28
CA ARG A 40 -10.55 -8.14 -6.88
C ARG A 40 -9.46 -8.66 -5.94
N ILE A 41 -8.70 -7.78 -5.27
CA ILE A 41 -7.68 -8.15 -4.29
C ILE A 41 -8.30 -8.99 -3.16
N GLY A 42 -9.51 -8.66 -2.71
CA GLY A 42 -10.25 -9.39 -1.68
C GLY A 42 -10.51 -10.86 -2.00
N HIS A 43 -10.41 -11.29 -3.27
CA HIS A 43 -10.48 -12.70 -3.64
C HIS A 43 -9.20 -13.48 -3.29
N TYR A 44 -8.08 -12.81 -3.08
CA TYR A 44 -6.76 -13.42 -2.84
C TYR A 44 -6.29 -13.32 -1.39
N ILE A 45 -6.50 -12.17 -0.75
CA ILE A 45 -6.00 -11.85 0.60
C ILE A 45 -7.05 -11.11 1.43
N GLN A 46 -6.85 -11.05 2.74
CA GLN A 46 -7.58 -10.10 3.60
C GLN A 46 -6.96 -8.71 3.39
N PHE A 47 -7.66 -7.88 2.62
CA PHE A 47 -7.22 -6.53 2.30
C PHE A 47 -8.18 -5.49 2.87
N GLU A 48 -7.64 -4.60 3.68
CA GLU A 48 -8.39 -3.49 4.28
C GLU A 48 -7.81 -2.16 3.81
N VAL A 49 -8.66 -1.17 3.61
CA VAL A 49 -8.24 0.20 3.31
C VAL A 49 -8.75 1.12 4.41
N ASN A 50 -7.82 1.88 5.00
CA ASN A 50 -8.14 2.85 6.04
C ASN A 50 -7.80 4.27 5.53
N VAL A 51 -8.82 5.10 5.43
CA VAL A 51 -8.68 6.48 4.96
C VAL A 51 -8.64 7.41 6.17
N ILE A 52 -7.50 8.06 6.37
CA ILE A 52 -7.36 9.14 7.36
C ILE A 52 -8.01 10.38 6.75
N PRO A 53 -9.01 10.98 7.41
CA PRO A 53 -9.65 12.19 6.90
C PRO A 53 -8.66 13.35 6.72
N ASP A 54 -8.92 14.19 5.73
CA ASP A 54 -8.16 15.43 5.56
C ASP A 54 -8.21 16.29 6.83
N LEU A 55 -7.12 16.94 7.16
CA LEU A 55 -7.06 17.87 8.27
C LEU A 55 -7.96 19.07 8.00
N LYS A 56 -8.69 19.50 9.03
CA LYS A 56 -9.53 20.69 8.95
C LYS A 56 -8.71 21.94 9.26
N ASN A 57 -9.11 23.08 8.70
CA ASN A 57 -8.52 24.40 8.99
C ASN A 57 -7.01 24.50 8.73
N THR A 58 -6.54 23.87 7.65
CA THR A 58 -5.11 23.83 7.29
C THR A 58 -4.56 25.13 6.72
N SER A 59 -5.43 26.12 6.39
CA SER A 59 -5.02 27.39 5.77
C SER A 59 -4.01 28.23 6.59
N LYS A 60 -3.91 27.96 7.89
CA LYS A 60 -2.97 28.63 8.81
C LYS A 60 -1.78 27.74 9.19
N LEU A 61 -1.70 26.52 8.68
CA LEU A 61 -0.64 25.58 9.01
C LEU A 61 0.44 25.61 7.92
N THR A 62 1.68 25.45 8.36
CA THR A 62 2.80 25.20 7.45
C THR A 62 2.76 23.76 6.94
N GLU A 63 3.41 23.47 5.82
CA GLU A 63 3.54 22.10 5.29
C GLU A 63 4.14 21.15 6.33
N ALA A 64 5.13 21.58 7.10
CA ALA A 64 5.73 20.81 8.17
C ALA A 64 4.73 20.46 9.27
N GLN A 65 3.86 21.40 9.65
CA GLN A 65 2.80 21.15 10.64
C GLN A 65 1.76 20.17 10.10
N ILE A 66 1.37 20.29 8.81
CA ILE A 66 0.45 19.38 8.15
C ILE A 66 1.05 17.97 8.15
N LYS A 67 2.28 17.79 7.66
CA LYS A 67 2.97 16.50 7.66
C LYS A 67 3.05 15.87 9.06
N THR A 68 3.35 16.68 10.07
CA THR A 68 3.45 16.19 11.45
C THR A 68 2.11 15.66 11.96
N ALA A 69 1.02 16.42 11.75
CA ALA A 69 -0.32 16.00 12.16
C ALA A 69 -0.82 14.78 11.42
N GLU A 70 -0.57 14.68 10.10
CA GLU A 70 -0.86 13.49 9.30
C GLU A 70 -0.07 12.28 9.80
N GLY A 71 1.22 12.47 10.08
CA GLY A 71 2.09 11.43 10.63
C GLY A 71 1.59 10.90 11.98
N GLU A 72 1.13 11.76 12.87
CA GLU A 72 0.54 11.35 14.14
C GLU A 72 -0.74 10.53 13.95
N ASN A 73 -1.56 10.86 12.97
CA ASN A 73 -2.75 10.08 12.64
C ASN A 73 -2.40 8.72 12.03
N ILE A 74 -1.37 8.65 11.21
CA ILE A 74 -0.82 7.38 10.68
C ILE A 74 -0.38 6.49 11.85
N MET A 75 0.43 7.04 12.77
CA MET A 75 0.96 6.27 13.91
C MET A 75 -0.12 5.65 14.80
N LYS A 76 -1.29 6.28 14.95
CA LYS A 76 -2.43 5.74 15.71
C LYS A 76 -3.01 4.44 15.11
N LEU A 77 -2.79 4.20 13.82
CA LEU A 77 -3.31 3.02 13.12
C LEU A 77 -2.32 1.85 13.10
N LEU A 78 -1.05 2.11 13.39
CA LEU A 78 -0.01 1.10 13.46
C LEU A 78 -0.07 0.32 14.77
N ARG A 79 0.31 -0.95 14.69
CA ARG A 79 0.35 -1.88 15.83
C ARG A 79 1.75 -2.46 16.00
N PRO A 80 2.14 -2.84 17.22
CA PRO A 80 3.38 -3.58 17.42
C PRO A 80 3.43 -4.83 16.55
N GLY A 81 4.52 -5.01 15.83
CA GLY A 81 4.73 -6.15 14.94
C GLY A 81 4.22 -5.97 13.50
N ASP A 82 3.63 -4.84 13.15
CA ASP A 82 3.33 -4.51 11.74
C ASP A 82 4.62 -4.47 10.92
N HIS A 83 4.56 -4.96 9.69
CA HIS A 83 5.59 -4.71 8.68
C HIS A 83 5.14 -3.50 7.83
N VAL A 84 5.76 -2.36 8.08
CA VAL A 84 5.34 -1.07 7.52
C VAL A 84 6.16 -0.74 6.28
N ILE A 85 5.47 -0.44 5.18
CA ILE A 85 6.03 -0.08 3.87
C ILE A 85 5.47 1.27 3.45
N LEU A 86 6.33 2.27 3.31
CA LEU A 86 5.93 3.56 2.76
C LEU A 86 5.95 3.51 1.23
N LEU A 87 4.92 4.07 0.60
CA LEU A 87 4.94 4.35 -0.83
C LEU A 87 5.46 5.77 -1.03
N ASP A 88 6.71 5.88 -1.45
CA ASP A 88 7.47 7.13 -1.57
C ASP A 88 8.30 7.11 -2.85
N GLU A 89 8.36 8.24 -3.58
CA GLU A 89 9.09 8.33 -4.84
C GLU A 89 10.61 8.09 -4.69
N HIS A 90 11.15 8.29 -3.48
CA HIS A 90 12.56 8.01 -3.17
C HIS A 90 12.82 6.58 -2.71
N GLY A 91 11.78 5.75 -2.65
CA GLY A 91 11.87 4.36 -2.25
C GLY A 91 12.54 3.47 -3.30
N LYS A 92 12.69 2.20 -2.98
CA LYS A 92 13.23 1.19 -3.90
C LYS A 92 12.20 0.85 -4.98
N GLU A 93 12.63 0.86 -6.24
CA GLU A 93 11.83 0.40 -7.37
C GLU A 93 11.93 -1.12 -7.56
N TYR A 94 10.85 -1.71 -8.04
CA TYR A 94 10.75 -3.13 -8.36
C TYR A 94 10.09 -3.34 -9.73
N ARG A 95 10.53 -4.37 -10.45
CA ARG A 95 9.72 -4.94 -11.54
C ARG A 95 8.50 -5.63 -10.92
N SER A 96 7.39 -5.74 -11.66
CA SER A 96 6.16 -6.37 -11.14
C SER A 96 6.38 -7.78 -10.62
N VAL A 97 7.22 -8.58 -11.29
CA VAL A 97 7.55 -9.96 -10.87
C VAL A 97 8.37 -9.98 -9.57
N ASP A 98 9.33 -9.05 -9.44
CA ASP A 98 10.16 -8.93 -8.23
C ASP A 98 9.33 -8.46 -7.04
N PHE A 99 8.39 -7.54 -7.27
CA PHE A 99 7.43 -7.09 -6.25
C PHE A 99 6.53 -8.24 -5.80
N ALA A 100 5.99 -9.04 -6.73
CA ALA A 100 5.21 -10.24 -6.41
C ALA A 100 6.01 -11.24 -5.56
N THR A 101 7.26 -11.52 -5.95
CA THR A 101 8.17 -12.40 -5.20
C THR A 101 8.44 -11.87 -3.78
N LYS A 102 8.66 -10.56 -3.65
CA LYS A 102 8.85 -9.91 -2.36
C LYS A 102 7.62 -10.05 -1.46
N LEU A 103 6.43 -9.76 -1.99
CA LEU A 103 5.18 -9.90 -1.24
C LEU A 103 4.97 -11.33 -0.76
N ASN A 104 5.22 -12.31 -1.63
CA ASN A 104 5.12 -13.73 -1.26
C ASN A 104 6.03 -14.09 -0.08
N LYS A 105 7.28 -13.59 -0.08
CA LYS A 105 8.22 -13.79 1.04
C LYS A 105 7.71 -13.13 2.33
N LEU A 106 7.17 -11.92 2.25
CA LEU A 106 6.61 -11.22 3.41
C LEU A 106 5.44 -11.97 4.01
N TRP A 107 4.50 -12.43 3.19
CA TRP A 107 3.35 -13.21 3.65
C TRP A 107 3.73 -14.59 4.19
N SER A 108 4.75 -15.24 3.62
CA SER A 108 5.20 -16.57 4.04
C SER A 108 5.99 -16.55 5.35
N ASN A 109 6.71 -15.47 5.63
CA ASN A 109 7.65 -15.40 6.75
C ASN A 109 7.06 -14.83 8.04
N SER A 110 5.85 -14.31 8.01
CA SER A 110 5.28 -13.72 9.23
C SER A 110 3.77 -13.82 9.28
N ALA A 111 3.25 -14.19 10.45
CA ALA A 111 1.87 -13.95 10.84
C ALA A 111 1.59 -12.44 11.08
N ARG A 112 2.44 -11.54 10.57
CA ARG A 112 2.39 -10.10 10.79
C ARG A 112 1.51 -9.44 9.74
N ARG A 113 0.83 -8.39 10.14
CA ARG A 113 0.10 -7.54 9.22
C ARG A 113 1.08 -6.72 8.38
N ILE A 114 0.93 -6.73 7.06
CA ILE A 114 1.67 -5.85 6.16
C ILE A 114 0.86 -4.56 6.02
N VAL A 115 1.50 -3.43 6.23
CA VAL A 115 0.87 -2.12 6.17
C VAL A 115 1.55 -1.27 5.12
N PHE A 116 0.84 -0.97 4.04
CA PHE A 116 1.26 0.01 3.05
C PHE A 116 0.69 1.38 3.43
N ILE A 117 1.48 2.44 3.23
CA ILE A 117 1.05 3.79 3.55
C ILE A 117 1.29 4.71 2.36
N ILE A 118 0.23 5.41 1.94
CA ILE A 118 0.30 6.51 1.00
C ILE A 118 0.09 7.80 1.79
N GLY A 119 1.11 8.65 1.83
CA GLY A 119 1.07 9.94 2.50
C GLY A 119 0.18 10.97 1.81
N GLY A 120 0.02 12.11 2.44
CA GLY A 120 -0.63 13.28 1.85
C GLY A 120 0.27 13.99 0.82
N PRO A 121 -0.19 15.13 0.28
CA PRO A 121 0.48 15.83 -0.81
C PRO A 121 1.89 16.33 -0.49
N TYR A 122 2.24 16.46 0.77
CA TYR A 122 3.56 16.94 1.21
C TYR A 122 4.51 15.81 1.63
N GLY A 123 4.12 14.54 1.46
CA GLY A 123 4.91 13.38 1.85
C GLY A 123 4.86 13.06 3.34
N PHE A 124 5.86 12.38 3.86
CA PHE A 124 5.89 11.87 5.23
C PHE A 124 6.65 12.76 6.19
N SER A 125 6.19 12.83 7.44
CA SER A 125 6.98 13.33 8.57
C SER A 125 7.93 12.24 9.10
N GLN A 126 8.84 12.62 9.98
CA GLN A 126 9.87 11.71 10.48
C GLN A 126 9.31 10.49 11.20
N LYS A 127 8.24 10.62 11.99
CA LYS A 127 7.67 9.49 12.77
C LYS A 127 7.28 8.29 11.93
N PRO A 128 6.48 8.41 10.85
CA PRO A 128 6.21 7.28 9.95
C PRO A 128 7.46 6.74 9.26
N VAL A 129 8.42 7.60 8.92
CA VAL A 129 9.69 7.18 8.31
C VAL A 129 10.48 6.30 9.27
N ASP A 130 10.61 6.69 10.54
CA ASP A 130 11.32 5.93 11.57
C ASP A 130 10.62 4.61 11.92
N ALA A 131 9.29 4.57 11.80
CA ALA A 131 8.50 3.36 12.04
C ALA A 131 8.49 2.38 10.86
N ALA A 132 8.87 2.83 9.67
CA ALA A 132 8.83 2.01 8.47
C ALA A 132 9.98 1.01 8.43
N ASN A 133 9.68 -0.21 7.95
CA ASN A 133 10.69 -1.21 7.65
C ASN A 133 11.39 -0.92 6.31
N GLU A 134 10.68 -0.28 5.39
CA GLU A 134 11.18 0.06 4.07
C GLU A 134 10.28 1.08 3.35
N SER A 135 10.80 1.63 2.25
CA SER A 135 10.05 2.47 1.31
C SER A 135 10.14 1.87 -0.09
N ILE A 136 9.01 1.90 -0.81
CA ILE A 136 8.90 1.41 -2.19
C ILE A 136 8.47 2.57 -3.07
N SER A 137 9.15 2.74 -4.20
CA SER A 137 8.74 3.64 -5.28
C SER A 137 8.04 2.85 -6.38
N LEU A 138 6.89 3.36 -6.82
CA LEU A 138 6.16 2.81 -7.97
C LEU A 138 6.71 3.33 -9.31
N SER A 139 7.40 4.46 -9.29
CA SER A 139 8.02 5.11 -10.45
C SER A 139 8.92 6.24 -9.99
N LYS A 140 9.93 6.57 -10.79
CA LYS A 140 10.71 7.82 -10.66
C LYS A 140 9.92 9.05 -11.08
N MET A 141 8.78 8.87 -11.75
CA MET A 141 7.87 9.96 -12.09
C MET A 141 6.88 10.18 -10.95
N THR A 142 6.64 11.44 -10.62
CA THR A 142 5.70 11.83 -9.58
C THR A 142 4.26 11.60 -10.05
N PHE A 143 3.48 10.92 -9.24
CA PHE A 143 2.03 10.79 -9.43
C PHE A 143 1.28 11.77 -8.53
N SER A 144 0.07 12.20 -8.96
CA SER A 144 -0.83 12.84 -8.02
C SER A 144 -1.18 11.87 -6.88
N HIS A 145 -1.42 12.41 -5.69
CA HIS A 145 -1.78 11.61 -4.51
C HIS A 145 -3.08 10.80 -4.69
N GLN A 146 -3.91 11.11 -5.68
CA GLN A 146 -5.09 10.32 -6.02
C GLN A 146 -4.75 9.17 -6.98
N MET A 147 -3.96 9.46 -8.01
CA MET A 147 -3.56 8.46 -9.01
C MET A 147 -2.67 7.36 -8.42
N VAL A 148 -1.77 7.69 -7.52
CA VAL A 148 -0.88 6.70 -6.89
C VAL A 148 -1.66 5.61 -6.16
N ARG A 149 -2.85 5.91 -5.64
CA ARG A 149 -3.74 4.94 -4.98
C ARG A 149 -4.21 3.87 -5.95
N LEU A 150 -4.72 4.31 -7.11
CA LEU A 150 -5.18 3.42 -8.18
C LEU A 150 -4.02 2.57 -8.73
N ILE A 151 -2.87 3.20 -9.01
CA ILE A 151 -1.68 2.51 -9.52
C ILE A 151 -1.21 1.46 -8.52
N PHE A 152 -1.18 1.79 -7.21
CA PHE A 152 -0.77 0.84 -6.19
C PHE A 152 -1.70 -0.38 -6.10
N VAL A 153 -3.02 -0.19 -6.03
CA VAL A 153 -3.95 -1.33 -5.93
C VAL A 153 -3.94 -2.17 -7.21
N GLU A 154 -3.74 -1.57 -8.38
CA GLU A 154 -3.52 -2.30 -9.63
C GLU A 154 -2.25 -3.15 -9.56
N GLN A 155 -1.13 -2.59 -9.10
CA GLN A 155 0.13 -3.34 -8.98
C GLN A 155 0.06 -4.43 -7.90
N LEU A 156 -0.67 -4.21 -6.81
CA LEU A 156 -0.92 -5.24 -5.81
C LEU A 156 -1.78 -6.39 -6.38
N TYR A 157 -2.84 -6.07 -7.13
CA TYR A 157 -3.65 -7.06 -7.84
C TYR A 157 -2.80 -7.84 -8.85
N ARG A 158 -1.99 -7.15 -9.66
CA ARG A 158 -1.06 -7.77 -10.63
C ARG A 158 -0.09 -8.73 -9.94
N ALA A 159 0.49 -8.34 -8.81
CA ALA A 159 1.37 -9.22 -8.05
C ALA A 159 0.65 -10.50 -7.59
N LEU A 160 -0.60 -10.38 -7.15
CA LEU A 160 -1.41 -11.54 -6.74
C LEU A 160 -1.75 -12.47 -7.92
N THR A 161 -2.06 -11.90 -9.10
CA THR A 161 -2.30 -12.71 -10.31
C THR A 161 -1.02 -13.42 -10.78
N ILE A 162 0.14 -12.77 -10.71
CA ILE A 162 1.45 -13.40 -10.99
C ILE A 162 1.67 -14.61 -10.06
N LEU A 163 1.44 -14.45 -8.76
CA LEU A 163 1.61 -15.52 -7.78
C LEU A 163 0.64 -16.69 -7.97
N ASN A 164 -0.52 -16.44 -8.59
CA ASN A 164 -1.51 -17.46 -8.88
C ASN A 164 -1.44 -17.99 -10.33
N HIS A 165 -0.45 -17.56 -11.12
CA HIS A 165 -0.25 -17.97 -12.52
C HIS A 165 -1.45 -17.65 -13.41
N GLU A 166 -2.12 -16.53 -13.16
CA GLU A 166 -3.25 -16.08 -13.95
C GLU A 166 -2.80 -15.22 -15.15
N PRO A 167 -3.55 -15.26 -16.28
CA PRO A 167 -3.16 -14.58 -17.51
C PRO A 167 -3.48 -13.06 -17.48
N TYR A 168 -3.09 -12.35 -16.44
CA TYR A 168 -3.23 -10.90 -16.33
C TYR A 168 -1.92 -10.17 -16.63
N HIS A 169 -0.79 -10.80 -16.32
CA HIS A 169 0.55 -10.26 -16.57
C HIS A 169 1.18 -10.97 -17.77
N HIS A 170 1.62 -10.18 -18.72
CA HIS A 170 2.40 -10.65 -19.89
C HIS A 170 3.77 -9.97 -19.82
N GLU A 171 4.84 -10.78 -19.89
CA GLU A 171 6.22 -10.32 -20.10
C GLU A 171 6.56 -10.26 -21.58
#